data_db865885e3901b99c5b74bb60535288b
#
_entry.id   db865885e3901b99c5b74bb60535288b
#
_cell.length_a   1.000
_cell.length_b   1.000
_cell.length_c   1.000
_cell.angle_alpha   90.00
_cell.angle_beta   90.00
_cell.angle_gamma   90.00
#
_symmetry.space_group_name_H-M   'P 1'
#
loop_
_entity.id
_entity.type
_entity.pdbx_description
1 polymer ?
#
loop_
_entity_poly.entity_id
_entity_poly.type
_entity_poly.pdbx_seq_one_letter_code
_entity_poly.pdbx_strand_id
1 'polypeptide(L)'
;MMDIIVKVQPSNIQFNAVENVTILESALKTGVILEHSCKNGSCGLCASKLISGVVTSQEGEIFTSGQSFLTCQCKPSSNEIIIEAEYYPELAGILRKVTPCKISSIDKRAQFGIFKFRLPPTAAFKYQPGQYINLSYQGVTRSYSIANADSNDGIELHIRRVPDGVMSELLFSDVTVNSLLRMDGPIGTFFVRPDTKPIIFLAGGTGFAPVKAMVESLIEQESSRDISIYWGMSSGQDFYSDLPIEWASKYKNIKYIPVVSGDDHEWNGRKGLVHKAVIEDIQDMSNSCVYACGSPQMISAAQQDFMDLGLLEKQFFSDAFTASK
;
A
#
# COMPACT_ATOMS: atom_id res chain seq x y z
N MET A 1 21.89 -27.21 -13.47
CA MET A 1 20.82 -26.26 -13.72
C MET A 1 21.45 -25.09 -14.45
N MET A 2 20.92 -24.67 -15.59
CA MET A 2 21.44 -23.48 -16.28
C MET A 2 21.02 -22.26 -15.47
N ASP A 3 21.99 -21.37 -15.21
CA ASP A 3 21.70 -20.11 -14.54
C ASP A 3 20.96 -19.19 -15.54
N ILE A 4 19.71 -18.88 -15.23
CA ILE A 4 18.89 -17.95 -16.01
C ILE A 4 19.10 -16.57 -15.42
N ILE A 5 19.63 -15.64 -16.21
CA ILE A 5 19.89 -14.27 -15.75
C ILE A 5 18.77 -13.34 -16.21
N VAL A 6 18.17 -12.63 -15.28
CA VAL A 6 17.21 -11.56 -15.56
C VAL A 6 17.87 -10.21 -15.23
N LYS A 7 17.92 -9.32 -16.24
CA LYS A 7 18.38 -7.93 -16.11
C LYS A 7 17.19 -6.98 -16.12
N VAL A 8 17.16 -6.04 -15.20
CA VAL A 8 16.08 -5.07 -15.02
C VAL A 8 16.56 -3.70 -15.48
N GLN A 9 15.88 -3.08 -16.42
CA GLN A 9 16.12 -1.70 -16.86
C GLN A 9 15.05 -0.77 -16.31
N PRO A 10 15.34 0.51 -16.04
CA PRO A 10 16.63 1.20 -16.24
C PRO A 10 17.64 1.01 -15.09
N SER A 11 17.29 0.29 -14.01
CA SER A 11 18.11 0.14 -12.79
C SER A 11 19.43 -0.60 -13.01
N ASN A 12 19.57 -1.36 -14.09
CA ASN A 12 20.69 -2.26 -14.40
C ASN A 12 20.96 -3.34 -13.33
N ILE A 13 19.99 -3.57 -12.42
CA ILE A 13 20.10 -4.68 -11.48
C ILE A 13 19.88 -6.01 -12.19
N GLN A 14 20.51 -7.07 -11.68
CA GLN A 14 20.32 -8.42 -12.20
C GLN A 14 20.11 -9.42 -11.07
N PHE A 15 19.38 -10.49 -11.38
CA PHE A 15 19.16 -11.60 -10.47
C PHE A 15 19.08 -12.94 -11.23
N ASN A 16 19.33 -14.02 -10.51
CA ASN A 16 19.17 -15.36 -11.06
C ASN A 16 17.73 -15.82 -10.93
N ALA A 17 17.11 -16.15 -12.04
CA ALA A 17 15.78 -16.75 -12.06
C ALA A 17 15.89 -18.28 -12.04
N VAL A 18 14.87 -18.91 -11.47
CA VAL A 18 14.76 -20.36 -11.35
C VAL A 18 13.78 -20.88 -12.39
N GLU A 19 14.16 -21.92 -13.11
CA GLU A 19 13.29 -22.62 -14.06
C GLU A 19 11.97 -23.03 -13.37
N ASN A 20 10.85 -22.85 -14.05
CA ASN A 20 9.50 -23.13 -13.55
C ASN A 20 9.01 -22.27 -12.35
N VAL A 21 9.76 -21.25 -11.96
CA VAL A 21 9.36 -20.24 -10.98
C VAL A 21 9.07 -18.92 -11.71
N THR A 22 8.10 -18.16 -11.26
CA THR A 22 7.77 -16.86 -11.89
C THR A 22 8.94 -15.87 -11.76
N ILE A 23 9.02 -14.92 -12.71
CA ILE A 23 10.04 -13.86 -12.69
C ILE A 23 9.97 -13.09 -11.35
N LEU A 24 8.77 -12.72 -10.92
CA LEU A 24 8.57 -12.02 -9.63
C LEU A 24 9.03 -12.84 -8.43
N GLU A 25 8.68 -14.13 -8.38
CA GLU A 25 9.06 -14.98 -7.25
C GLU A 25 10.58 -15.19 -7.20
N SER A 26 11.22 -15.34 -8.35
CA SER A 26 12.68 -15.44 -8.47
C SER A 26 13.36 -14.15 -8.00
N ALA A 27 12.85 -12.97 -8.41
CA ALA A 27 13.33 -11.68 -7.95
C ALA A 27 13.24 -11.57 -6.42
N LEU A 28 12.06 -11.85 -5.85
CA LEU A 28 11.82 -11.77 -4.40
C LEU A 28 12.72 -12.71 -3.59
N LYS A 29 12.98 -13.92 -4.10
CA LYS A 29 13.91 -14.88 -3.46
C LYS A 29 15.35 -14.39 -3.42
N THR A 30 15.75 -13.57 -4.38
CA THR A 30 17.09 -12.96 -4.44
C THR A 30 17.17 -11.58 -3.78
N GLY A 31 16.08 -11.10 -3.18
CA GLY A 31 16.01 -9.78 -2.52
C GLY A 31 15.81 -8.63 -3.47
N VAL A 32 15.49 -8.88 -4.74
CA VAL A 32 15.14 -7.86 -5.73
C VAL A 32 13.63 -7.61 -5.67
N ILE A 33 13.25 -6.44 -5.26
CA ILE A 33 11.83 -6.08 -5.10
C ILE A 33 11.37 -5.34 -6.37
N LEU A 34 10.70 -6.05 -7.25
CA LEU A 34 9.98 -5.49 -8.39
C LEU A 34 8.58 -5.05 -7.96
N GLU A 35 7.98 -4.12 -8.70
CA GLU A 35 6.62 -3.68 -8.42
C GLU A 35 5.61 -4.83 -8.47
N HIS A 36 4.79 -4.94 -7.43
CA HIS A 36 3.76 -5.96 -7.32
C HIS A 36 2.78 -5.69 -6.19
N SER A 37 1.58 -6.29 -6.26
CA SER A 37 0.61 -6.33 -5.16
C SER A 37 -0.05 -7.71 -5.06
N CYS A 38 -1.06 -8.02 -5.85
CA CYS A 38 -1.93 -9.22 -5.70
C CYS A 38 -1.23 -10.57 -5.91
N LYS A 39 -0.18 -10.65 -6.71
CA LYS A 39 0.57 -11.85 -7.13
C LYS A 39 -0.24 -12.92 -7.87
N ASN A 40 -1.50 -12.63 -8.20
CA ASN A 40 -2.40 -13.55 -8.91
C ASN A 40 -2.84 -13.03 -10.30
N GLY A 41 -2.21 -11.94 -10.78
CA GLY A 41 -2.45 -11.35 -12.09
C GLY A 41 -3.62 -10.37 -12.17
N SER A 42 -4.42 -10.18 -11.08
CA SER A 42 -5.66 -9.42 -11.17
C SER A 42 -5.49 -7.89 -11.08
N CYS A 43 -4.40 -7.39 -10.47
CA CYS A 43 -4.21 -5.95 -10.27
C CYS A 43 -3.39 -5.24 -11.37
N GLY A 44 -2.65 -5.99 -12.20
CA GLY A 44 -1.82 -5.43 -13.26
C GLY A 44 -0.52 -4.74 -12.81
N LEU A 45 -0.32 -4.45 -11.52
CA LEU A 45 0.84 -3.67 -11.02
C LEU A 45 2.21 -4.29 -11.32
N CYS A 46 2.28 -5.59 -11.52
CA CYS A 46 3.53 -6.27 -11.89
C CYS A 46 3.75 -6.33 -13.41
N ALA A 47 3.04 -5.51 -14.19
CA ALA A 47 3.26 -5.42 -15.62
C ALA A 47 4.67 -4.91 -15.93
N SER A 48 5.35 -5.58 -16.84
CA SER A 48 6.71 -5.27 -17.27
C SER A 48 6.81 -5.48 -18.77
N LYS A 49 7.68 -4.71 -19.43
CA LYS A 49 7.92 -4.86 -20.86
C LYS A 49 9.12 -5.77 -21.09
N LEU A 50 8.97 -6.78 -21.94
CA LEU A 50 10.06 -7.64 -22.35
C LEU A 50 10.92 -6.93 -23.39
N ILE A 51 12.17 -6.63 -23.04
CA ILE A 51 13.13 -5.98 -23.94
C ILE A 51 13.86 -7.04 -24.77
N SER A 52 14.24 -8.17 -24.14
CA SER A 52 14.93 -9.28 -24.81
C SER A 52 14.67 -10.59 -24.07
N GLY A 53 14.72 -11.68 -24.79
CA GLY A 53 14.47 -13.02 -24.28
C GLY A 53 13.05 -13.53 -24.55
N VAL A 54 12.66 -14.58 -23.85
CA VAL A 54 11.34 -15.23 -23.96
C VAL A 54 10.84 -15.56 -22.56
N VAL A 55 9.57 -15.28 -22.28
CA VAL A 55 8.88 -15.70 -21.07
C VAL A 55 7.57 -16.40 -21.42
N THR A 56 7.11 -17.31 -20.59
CA THR A 56 5.87 -18.07 -20.82
C THR A 56 4.95 -17.93 -19.62
N SER A 57 3.67 -17.64 -19.85
CA SER A 57 2.67 -17.58 -18.78
C SER A 57 2.36 -18.98 -18.23
N GLN A 58 1.67 -19.02 -17.08
CA GLN A 58 1.20 -20.27 -16.48
C GLN A 58 0.22 -21.02 -17.38
N GLU A 59 -0.49 -20.30 -18.27
CA GLU A 59 -1.45 -20.84 -19.23
C GLU A 59 -0.80 -21.26 -20.56
N GLY A 60 0.53 -21.06 -20.70
CA GLY A 60 1.30 -21.45 -21.89
C GLY A 60 1.41 -20.37 -22.97
N GLU A 61 0.96 -19.16 -22.73
CA GLU A 61 1.14 -18.02 -23.65
C GLU A 61 2.62 -17.60 -23.65
N ILE A 62 3.17 -17.40 -24.84
CA ILE A 62 4.58 -17.03 -25.04
C ILE A 62 4.69 -15.54 -25.34
N PHE A 63 5.53 -14.84 -24.60
CA PHE A 63 5.84 -13.42 -24.81
C PHE A 63 7.29 -13.27 -25.30
N THR A 64 7.44 -12.37 -26.29
CA THR A 64 8.72 -12.05 -26.92
C THR A 64 9.00 -10.54 -26.84
N SER A 65 10.17 -10.12 -27.31
CA SER A 65 10.64 -8.73 -27.24
C SER A 65 9.57 -7.72 -27.74
N GLY A 66 9.40 -6.64 -26.99
CA GLY A 66 8.43 -5.57 -27.25
C GLY A 66 7.06 -5.76 -26.60
N GLN A 67 6.73 -6.95 -26.14
CA GLN A 67 5.44 -7.25 -25.50
C GLN A 67 5.47 -6.97 -24.00
N SER A 68 4.30 -6.61 -23.45
CA SER A 68 4.11 -6.48 -22.00
C SER A 68 3.56 -7.79 -21.44
N PHE A 69 4.02 -8.14 -20.23
CA PHE A 69 3.63 -9.35 -19.51
C PHE A 69 3.58 -9.11 -18.01
N LEU A 70 2.96 -10.00 -17.25
CA LEU A 70 2.89 -9.91 -15.78
C LEU A 70 3.98 -10.77 -15.16
N THR A 71 4.94 -10.16 -14.46
CA THR A 71 6.05 -10.86 -13.81
C THR A 71 5.61 -11.90 -12.80
N CYS A 72 4.43 -11.73 -12.16
CA CYS A 72 3.85 -12.69 -11.22
C CYS A 72 3.18 -13.88 -11.88
N GLN A 73 2.98 -13.87 -13.21
CA GLN A 73 2.31 -14.94 -13.95
C GLN A 73 3.23 -15.64 -14.95
N CYS A 74 4.36 -15.04 -15.30
CA CYS A 74 5.26 -15.56 -16.32
C CYS A 74 6.56 -16.11 -15.75
N LYS A 75 7.02 -17.19 -16.38
CA LYS A 75 8.27 -17.91 -16.07
C LYS A 75 9.31 -17.66 -17.15
N PRO A 76 10.61 -17.75 -16.84
CA PRO A 76 11.66 -17.62 -17.83
C PRO A 76 11.64 -18.80 -18.81
N SER A 77 11.83 -18.52 -20.10
CA SER A 77 11.91 -19.52 -21.19
C SER A 77 13.14 -19.33 -22.06
N SER A 78 14.07 -18.47 -21.67
CA SER A 78 15.40 -18.32 -22.27
C SER A 78 16.45 -18.08 -21.17
N ASN A 79 17.71 -18.31 -21.47
CA ASN A 79 18.81 -18.23 -20.50
C ASN A 79 19.14 -16.80 -20.07
N GLU A 80 18.82 -15.81 -20.91
CA GLU A 80 18.97 -14.39 -20.61
C GLU A 80 17.67 -13.67 -20.95
N ILE A 81 17.22 -12.83 -20.02
CA ILE A 81 16.00 -12.05 -20.13
C ILE A 81 16.30 -10.63 -19.71
N ILE A 82 15.88 -9.65 -20.52
CA ILE A 82 15.96 -8.22 -20.19
C ILE A 82 14.54 -7.68 -20.11
N ILE A 83 14.20 -7.10 -18.97
CA ILE A 83 12.87 -6.51 -18.75
C ILE A 83 13.00 -5.02 -18.39
N GLU A 84 11.99 -4.25 -18.76
CA GLU A 84 11.78 -2.91 -18.24
C GLU A 84 10.75 -3.00 -17.13
N ALA A 85 11.17 -2.75 -15.90
CA ALA A 85 10.35 -2.88 -14.69
C ALA A 85 10.81 -1.90 -13.61
N GLU A 86 9.87 -1.47 -12.79
CA GLU A 86 10.19 -0.67 -11.60
C GLU A 86 10.87 -1.53 -10.53
N TYR A 87 11.97 -1.01 -10.01
CA TYR A 87 12.73 -1.57 -8.91
C TYR A 87 12.90 -0.55 -7.80
N TYR A 88 12.72 -1.00 -6.57
CA TYR A 88 12.71 -0.14 -5.39
C TYR A 88 13.90 -0.43 -4.48
N PRO A 89 15.02 0.33 -4.60
CA PRO A 89 16.18 0.18 -3.72
C PRO A 89 15.84 0.49 -2.27
N GLU A 90 14.81 1.31 -2.00
CA GLU A 90 14.31 1.65 -0.66
C GLU A 90 13.78 0.43 0.11
N LEU A 91 13.38 -0.62 -0.61
CA LEU A 91 12.93 -1.88 -0.03
C LEU A 91 14.06 -2.91 0.10
N ALA A 92 15.27 -2.58 -0.34
CA ALA A 92 16.41 -3.48 -0.23
C ALA A 92 16.73 -3.78 1.25
N GLY A 93 16.87 -5.07 1.59
CA GLY A 93 17.12 -5.51 2.96
C GLY A 93 15.88 -5.56 3.86
N ILE A 94 14.71 -5.16 3.38
CA ILE A 94 13.43 -5.38 4.06
C ILE A 94 12.96 -6.80 3.75
N LEU A 95 13.06 -7.68 4.76
CA LEU A 95 12.73 -9.09 4.59
C LEU A 95 11.35 -9.41 5.13
N ARG A 96 10.51 -10.01 4.31
CA ARG A 96 9.24 -10.59 4.76
C ARG A 96 9.51 -11.73 5.75
N LYS A 97 8.87 -11.66 6.91
CA LYS A 97 9.02 -12.63 7.99
C LYS A 97 7.66 -12.99 8.57
N VAL A 98 7.54 -14.22 9.01
CA VAL A 98 6.42 -14.65 9.87
C VAL A 98 6.85 -14.49 11.31
N THR A 99 6.15 -13.63 12.05
CA THR A 99 6.50 -13.26 13.42
C THR A 99 5.27 -13.41 14.33
N PRO A 100 5.38 -14.05 15.51
CA PRO A 100 4.33 -13.99 16.50
C PRO A 100 4.22 -12.57 17.04
N CYS A 101 3.00 -12.12 17.31
CA CYS A 101 2.75 -10.81 17.90
C CYS A 101 1.67 -10.91 18.97
N LYS A 102 1.72 -10.02 19.96
CA LYS A 102 0.70 -9.92 21.01
C LYS A 102 0.07 -8.54 20.98
N ILE A 103 -1.22 -8.48 21.17
CA ILE A 103 -1.92 -7.20 21.34
C ILE A 103 -1.38 -6.49 22.56
N SER A 104 -0.93 -5.24 22.40
CA SER A 104 -0.46 -4.37 23.49
C SER A 104 -1.52 -3.38 23.93
N SER A 105 -2.34 -2.87 22.99
CA SER A 105 -3.50 -2.03 23.31
C SER A 105 -4.59 -2.17 22.25
N ILE A 106 -5.81 -1.84 22.63
CA ILE A 106 -7.01 -1.85 21.80
C ILE A 106 -7.82 -0.61 22.13
N ASP A 107 -8.08 0.23 21.12
CA ASP A 107 -9.05 1.33 21.18
C ASP A 107 -10.17 1.00 20.19
N LYS A 108 -11.34 0.63 20.67
CA LYS A 108 -12.52 0.28 19.85
C LYS A 108 -13.49 1.45 19.85
N ARG A 109 -13.83 1.92 18.68
CA ARG A 109 -14.91 2.87 18.45
C ARG A 109 -15.94 2.18 17.55
N ALA A 110 -17.20 2.50 17.64
CA ALA A 110 -18.34 1.81 16.99
C ALA A 110 -17.99 0.89 15.78
N GLN A 111 -17.47 1.46 14.70
CA GLN A 111 -17.13 0.72 13.47
C GLN A 111 -15.62 0.59 13.20
N PHE A 112 -14.79 1.26 14.00
CA PHE A 112 -13.34 1.29 13.79
C PHE A 112 -12.60 0.89 15.06
N GLY A 113 -11.44 0.24 14.91
CA GLY A 113 -10.58 -0.10 16.01
C GLY A 113 -9.12 0.16 15.67
N ILE A 114 -8.40 0.74 16.63
CA ILE A 114 -6.97 0.89 16.58
C ILE A 114 -6.37 -0.20 17.45
N PHE A 115 -5.61 -1.09 16.82
CA PHE A 115 -4.97 -2.22 17.47
C PHE A 115 -3.46 -2.05 17.42
N LYS A 116 -2.82 -2.07 18.57
CA LYS A 116 -1.35 -2.07 18.67
C LYS A 116 -0.85 -3.45 19.04
N PHE A 117 0.24 -3.85 18.39
CA PHE A 117 0.85 -5.16 18.55
C PHE A 117 2.31 -5.00 18.95
N ARG A 118 2.71 -5.64 20.03
CA ARG A 118 4.13 -5.79 20.38
C ARG A 118 4.70 -7.04 19.71
N LEU A 119 5.92 -6.91 19.26
CA LEU A 119 6.71 -7.98 18.68
C LEU A 119 7.68 -8.54 19.73
N PRO A 120 8.22 -9.77 19.55
CA PRO A 120 9.31 -10.26 20.37
C PRO A 120 10.50 -9.29 20.30
N PRO A 121 11.23 -9.04 21.41
CA PRO A 121 12.38 -8.13 21.43
C PRO A 121 13.48 -8.47 20.41
N THR A 122 13.56 -9.75 20.02
CA THR A 122 14.53 -10.25 19.04
C THR A 122 14.05 -10.12 17.59
N ALA A 123 12.79 -9.74 17.38
CA ALA A 123 12.23 -9.59 16.04
C ALA A 123 12.61 -8.22 15.47
N ALA A 124 13.71 -8.17 14.71
CA ALA A 124 13.99 -7.01 13.87
C ALA A 124 12.95 -6.97 12.74
N PHE A 125 11.91 -6.18 12.91
CA PHE A 125 10.84 -5.98 11.92
C PHE A 125 10.97 -4.59 11.30
N LYS A 126 11.58 -4.53 10.11
CA LYS A 126 11.75 -3.29 9.35
C LYS A 126 10.72 -3.24 8.24
N TYR A 127 10.17 -2.08 7.96
CA TYR A 127 9.22 -1.82 6.86
C TYR A 127 9.36 -0.39 6.35
N GLN A 128 8.78 -0.12 5.19
CA GLN A 128 8.53 1.24 4.72
C GLN A 128 7.10 1.64 5.09
N PRO A 129 6.88 2.86 5.64
CA PRO A 129 5.55 3.39 5.89
C PRO A 129 4.67 3.32 4.64
N GLY A 130 3.48 2.71 4.78
CA GLY A 130 2.58 2.42 3.66
C GLY A 130 2.52 0.93 3.29
N GLN A 131 3.51 0.11 3.70
CA GLN A 131 3.42 -1.34 3.55
C GLN A 131 2.35 -1.95 4.45
N TYR A 132 1.96 -3.19 4.16
CA TYR A 132 0.96 -3.95 4.90
C TYR A 132 1.51 -5.27 5.42
N ILE A 133 0.73 -5.92 6.29
CA ILE A 133 0.98 -7.27 6.80
C ILE A 133 -0.25 -8.15 6.61
N ASN A 134 -0.04 -9.45 6.58
CA ASN A 134 -1.09 -10.43 6.76
C ASN A 134 -1.17 -10.80 8.26
N LEU A 135 -2.29 -10.50 8.89
CA LEU A 135 -2.58 -10.86 10.26
C LEU A 135 -3.38 -12.16 10.29
N SER A 136 -2.93 -13.14 11.07
CA SER A 136 -3.59 -14.44 11.21
C SER A 136 -4.02 -14.67 12.65
N TYR A 137 -5.27 -15.07 12.83
CA TYR A 137 -5.86 -15.46 14.12
C TYR A 137 -6.91 -16.56 13.91
N GLN A 138 -6.88 -17.61 14.72
CA GLN A 138 -7.82 -18.74 14.68
C GLN A 138 -8.05 -19.31 13.25
N GLY A 139 -6.98 -19.45 12.46
CA GLY A 139 -7.07 -19.97 11.08
C GLY A 139 -7.53 -18.98 10.02
N VAL A 140 -7.96 -17.79 10.41
CA VAL A 140 -8.35 -16.70 9.49
C VAL A 140 -7.17 -15.77 9.25
N THR A 141 -6.94 -15.36 8.01
CA THR A 141 -5.88 -14.41 7.64
C THR A 141 -6.46 -13.27 6.83
N ARG A 142 -6.08 -12.02 7.16
CA ARG A 142 -6.45 -10.81 6.42
C ARG A 142 -5.29 -9.83 6.37
N SER A 143 -5.24 -9.07 5.28
CA SER A 143 -4.23 -8.03 5.06
C SER A 143 -4.66 -6.72 5.72
N TYR A 144 -3.71 -6.05 6.37
CA TYR A 144 -3.91 -4.75 7.00
C TYR A 144 -2.68 -3.87 6.78
N SER A 145 -2.90 -2.64 6.35
CA SER A 145 -1.82 -1.65 6.21
C SER A 145 -1.30 -1.24 7.58
N ILE A 146 0.02 -1.08 7.68
CA ILE A 146 0.68 -0.60 8.89
C ILE A 146 0.39 0.90 9.03
N ALA A 147 -0.04 1.31 10.23
CA ALA A 147 -0.52 2.66 10.49
C ALA A 147 0.47 3.56 11.26
N ASN A 148 1.68 3.09 11.57
CA ASN A 148 2.73 3.88 12.23
C ASN A 148 4.00 3.92 11.39
N ALA A 149 4.83 4.97 11.60
CA ALA A 149 6.03 5.21 10.79
C ALA A 149 7.15 4.21 11.07
N ASP A 150 7.33 3.82 12.32
CA ASP A 150 8.36 2.87 12.72
C ASP A 150 7.83 1.78 13.66
N SER A 151 8.64 0.76 13.91
CA SER A 151 8.28 -0.40 14.73
C SER A 151 8.77 -0.33 16.19
N ASN A 152 9.34 0.79 16.63
CA ASN A 152 9.90 0.89 17.99
C ASN A 152 8.83 0.65 19.07
N ASP A 153 7.63 1.20 18.86
CA ASP A 153 6.47 0.98 19.72
C ASP A 153 5.57 -0.20 19.28
N GLY A 154 6.09 -1.04 18.38
CA GLY A 154 5.36 -2.16 17.79
C GLY A 154 4.65 -1.78 16.49
N ILE A 155 3.60 -2.52 16.14
CA ILE A 155 2.83 -2.32 14.90
C ILE A 155 1.42 -1.85 15.24
N GLU A 156 0.99 -0.78 14.61
CA GLU A 156 -0.37 -0.25 14.72
C GLU A 156 -1.17 -0.59 13.47
N LEU A 157 -2.39 -1.07 13.64
CA LEU A 157 -3.34 -1.38 12.57
C LEU A 157 -4.68 -0.67 12.85
N HIS A 158 -5.25 -0.07 11.81
CA HIS A 158 -6.59 0.49 11.85
C HIS A 158 -7.55 -0.47 11.14
N ILE A 159 -8.52 -0.97 11.86
CA ILE A 159 -9.40 -2.04 11.38
C ILE A 159 -10.85 -1.57 11.41
N ARG A 160 -11.53 -1.68 10.28
CA ARG A 160 -12.97 -1.47 10.22
C ARG A 160 -13.70 -2.76 10.57
N ARG A 161 -14.72 -2.66 11.41
CA ARG A 161 -15.66 -3.75 11.63
C ARG A 161 -16.52 -3.92 10.39
N VAL A 162 -16.41 -5.07 9.74
CA VAL A 162 -17.18 -5.41 8.54
C VAL A 162 -18.33 -6.32 8.99
N PRO A 163 -19.59 -5.99 8.71
CA PRO A 163 -20.71 -6.89 9.00
C PRO A 163 -20.46 -8.27 8.37
N ASP A 164 -20.63 -9.33 9.12
CA ASP A 164 -20.36 -10.73 8.73
C ASP A 164 -18.90 -11.03 8.36
N GLY A 165 -18.00 -10.10 8.62
CA GLY A 165 -16.56 -10.24 8.35
C GLY A 165 -15.87 -11.06 9.44
N VAL A 166 -15.53 -12.32 9.16
CA VAL A 166 -14.98 -13.27 10.14
C VAL A 166 -13.82 -12.69 10.96
N MET A 167 -12.79 -12.15 10.31
CA MET A 167 -11.64 -11.60 11.04
C MET A 167 -12.00 -10.36 11.85
N SER A 168 -12.82 -9.45 11.31
CA SER A 168 -13.20 -8.24 12.04
C SER A 168 -14.06 -8.58 13.28
N GLU A 169 -14.98 -9.53 13.18
CA GLU A 169 -15.75 -10.00 14.35
C GLU A 169 -14.84 -10.62 15.40
N LEU A 170 -13.89 -11.50 15.03
CA LEU A 170 -12.90 -12.05 15.97
C LEU A 170 -12.10 -10.94 16.67
N LEU A 171 -11.65 -9.92 15.93
CA LEU A 171 -10.86 -8.81 16.50
C LEU A 171 -11.71 -7.87 17.38
N PHE A 172 -13.01 -7.73 17.08
CA PHE A 172 -13.87 -6.87 17.89
C PHE A 172 -14.50 -7.58 19.10
N SER A 173 -14.66 -8.91 19.06
CA SER A 173 -15.34 -9.68 20.10
C SER A 173 -14.39 -10.51 20.97
N ASP A 174 -13.46 -11.26 20.34
CA ASP A 174 -12.75 -12.34 21.03
C ASP A 174 -11.37 -11.95 21.54
N VAL A 175 -10.70 -10.98 20.90
CA VAL A 175 -9.34 -10.62 21.31
C VAL A 175 -9.31 -9.65 22.47
N THR A 176 -8.31 -9.83 23.31
CA THR A 176 -7.99 -8.96 24.44
C THR A 176 -6.51 -8.57 24.40
N VAL A 177 -6.11 -7.65 25.25
CA VAL A 177 -4.67 -7.37 25.47
C VAL A 177 -3.97 -8.68 25.86
N ASN A 178 -2.80 -8.91 25.31
CA ASN A 178 -1.98 -10.11 25.36
C ASN A 178 -2.48 -11.31 24.50
N SER A 179 -3.58 -11.22 23.78
CA SER A 179 -3.94 -12.24 22.78
C SER A 179 -2.77 -12.42 21.80
N LEU A 180 -2.45 -13.70 21.51
CA LEU A 180 -1.36 -14.09 20.61
C LEU A 180 -1.90 -14.27 19.19
N LEU A 181 -1.31 -13.56 18.24
CA LEU A 181 -1.60 -13.63 16.82
C LEU A 181 -0.32 -13.89 16.04
N ARG A 182 -0.44 -14.08 14.75
CA ARG A 182 0.69 -14.20 13.83
C ARG A 182 0.62 -13.14 12.74
N MET A 183 1.74 -12.51 12.50
CA MET A 183 1.94 -11.47 11.50
C MET A 183 2.93 -11.98 10.44
N ASP A 184 2.60 -11.80 9.17
CA ASP A 184 3.44 -12.15 8.03
C ASP A 184 3.63 -10.89 7.18
N GLY A 185 4.82 -10.39 7.10
CA GLY A 185 5.16 -9.15 6.39
C GLY A 185 6.58 -8.68 6.67
N PRO A 186 6.90 -7.45 6.25
CA PRO A 186 6.06 -6.53 5.50
C PRO A 186 5.87 -6.94 4.04
N ILE A 187 4.83 -6.42 3.41
CA ILE A 187 4.44 -6.72 2.03
C ILE A 187 4.02 -5.42 1.33
N GLY A 188 4.20 -5.36 0.01
CA GLY A 188 3.73 -4.26 -0.83
C GLY A 188 4.80 -3.23 -1.16
N THR A 189 4.49 -2.42 -2.17
CA THR A 189 5.37 -1.38 -2.72
C THR A 189 4.73 0.02 -2.62
N PHE A 190 3.68 0.16 -1.81
CA PHE A 190 3.00 1.42 -1.56
C PHE A 190 3.72 2.17 -0.44
N PHE A 191 4.57 3.13 -0.78
CA PHE A 191 5.32 4.01 0.12
C PHE A 191 5.66 5.32 -0.59
N VAL A 192 6.01 6.37 0.14
CA VAL A 192 6.38 7.66 -0.45
C VAL A 192 7.69 7.55 -1.22
N ARG A 193 7.65 7.88 -2.51
CA ARG A 193 8.83 7.90 -3.37
C ARG A 193 9.71 9.10 -3.10
N PRO A 194 11.03 8.97 -3.22
CA PRO A 194 11.93 10.12 -3.24
C PRO A 194 11.55 11.08 -4.37
N ASP A 195 11.08 12.27 -4.02
CA ASP A 195 10.70 13.33 -4.94
C ASP A 195 10.61 14.65 -4.17
N THR A 196 10.55 15.77 -4.86
CA THR A 196 10.36 17.11 -4.28
C THR A 196 8.96 17.68 -4.55
N LYS A 197 8.17 17.02 -5.39
CA LYS A 197 6.83 17.45 -5.76
C LYS A 197 5.88 17.45 -4.57
N PRO A 198 4.84 18.31 -4.56
CA PRO A 198 3.74 18.25 -3.62
C PRO A 198 3.10 16.86 -3.58
N ILE A 199 2.66 16.47 -2.38
CA ILE A 199 2.00 15.19 -2.14
C ILE A 199 0.51 15.41 -1.90
N ILE A 200 -0.30 14.62 -2.58
CA ILE A 200 -1.73 14.52 -2.34
C ILE A 200 -2.01 13.11 -1.80
N PHE A 201 -2.38 13.02 -0.54
CA PHE A 201 -2.91 11.79 0.04
C PHE A 201 -4.41 11.74 -0.11
N LEU A 202 -4.92 10.67 -0.73
CA LEU A 202 -6.33 10.39 -0.90
C LEU A 202 -6.70 9.15 -0.11
N ALA A 203 -7.36 9.30 1.02
CA ALA A 203 -7.76 8.21 1.90
C ALA A 203 -9.28 8.00 1.90
N GLY A 204 -9.72 6.75 1.78
CA GLY A 204 -11.12 6.35 1.98
C GLY A 204 -11.24 5.41 3.18
N GLY A 205 -12.04 5.75 4.18
CA GLY A 205 -12.23 4.90 5.35
C GLY A 205 -10.92 4.62 6.10
N THR A 206 -10.61 3.34 6.31
CA THR A 206 -9.34 2.90 6.91
C THR A 206 -8.14 3.01 5.97
N GLY A 207 -8.32 3.47 4.74
CA GLY A 207 -7.20 3.91 3.88
C GLY A 207 -6.37 5.03 4.49
N PHE A 208 -6.87 5.66 5.55
CA PHE A 208 -6.08 6.58 6.37
C PHE A 208 -4.91 5.90 7.11
N ALA A 209 -4.98 4.59 7.39
CA ALA A 209 -3.92 3.87 8.11
C ALA A 209 -2.52 4.01 7.44
N PRO A 210 -2.32 3.60 6.17
CA PRO A 210 -1.03 3.79 5.52
C PRO A 210 -0.69 5.26 5.29
N VAL A 211 -1.68 6.13 5.08
CA VAL A 211 -1.47 7.59 4.97
C VAL A 211 -0.90 8.15 6.27
N LYS A 212 -1.45 7.74 7.43
CA LYS A 212 -0.92 8.13 8.73
C LYS A 212 0.56 7.75 8.86
N ALA A 213 0.91 6.51 8.58
CA ALA A 213 2.29 6.05 8.66
C ALA A 213 3.24 6.88 7.77
N MET A 214 2.82 7.16 6.53
CA MET A 214 3.61 7.96 5.58
C MET A 214 3.76 9.42 6.02
N VAL A 215 2.69 10.04 6.53
CA VAL A 215 2.74 11.42 7.02
C VAL A 215 3.63 11.53 8.27
N GLU A 216 3.51 10.61 9.23
CA GLU A 216 4.39 10.56 10.40
C GLU A 216 5.86 10.46 9.98
N SER A 217 6.18 9.58 9.05
CA SER A 217 7.54 9.46 8.53
C SER A 217 8.04 10.74 7.84
N LEU A 218 7.20 11.41 7.06
CA LEU A 218 7.55 12.70 6.45
C LEU A 218 7.79 13.79 7.49
N ILE A 219 7.03 13.80 8.59
CA ILE A 219 7.21 14.71 9.72
C ILE A 219 8.53 14.41 10.44
N GLU A 220 8.83 13.14 10.73
CA GLU A 220 10.09 12.72 11.36
C GLU A 220 11.32 13.07 10.52
N GLN A 221 11.18 13.02 9.20
CA GLN A 221 12.23 13.41 8.23
C GLN A 221 12.30 14.91 7.99
N GLU A 222 11.49 15.72 8.68
CA GLU A 222 11.39 17.17 8.48
C GLU A 222 11.17 17.57 7.02
N SER A 223 10.33 16.80 6.31
CA SER A 223 10.06 17.00 4.89
C SER A 223 9.49 18.39 4.62
N SER A 224 10.09 19.11 3.69
CA SER A 224 9.63 20.43 3.22
C SER A 224 8.55 20.37 2.13
N ARG A 225 8.16 19.17 1.68
CA ARG A 225 7.14 19.00 0.64
C ARG A 225 5.79 19.50 1.13
N ASP A 226 5.04 20.15 0.27
CA ASP A 226 3.64 20.46 0.54
C ASP A 226 2.82 19.16 0.56
N ILE A 227 2.02 18.96 1.60
CA ILE A 227 1.23 17.76 1.85
C ILE A 227 -0.24 18.15 1.98
N SER A 228 -1.09 17.58 1.15
CA SER A 228 -2.54 17.73 1.26
C SER A 228 -3.18 16.36 1.56
N ILE A 229 -3.88 16.25 2.68
CA ILE A 229 -4.52 15.02 3.15
C ILE A 229 -6.03 15.15 2.95
N TYR A 230 -6.57 14.44 1.96
CA TYR A 230 -8.02 14.34 1.72
C TYR A 230 -8.49 13.00 2.30
N TRP A 231 -9.32 13.05 3.33
CA TRP A 231 -9.84 11.86 3.98
C TRP A 231 -11.35 11.79 3.86
N GLY A 232 -11.84 10.78 3.14
CA GLY A 232 -13.26 10.53 2.89
C GLY A 232 -13.85 9.53 3.88
N MET A 233 -14.99 9.90 4.47
CA MET A 233 -15.81 9.05 5.32
C MET A 233 -17.28 9.09 4.89
N SER A 234 -18.09 8.15 5.38
CA SER A 234 -19.53 8.13 5.14
C SER A 234 -20.27 9.14 6.01
N SER A 235 -19.79 9.39 7.24
CA SER A 235 -20.35 10.32 8.22
C SER A 235 -19.24 11.07 8.93
N GLY A 236 -19.52 12.26 9.45
CA GLY A 236 -18.60 13.06 10.26
C GLY A 236 -18.16 12.36 11.55
N GLN A 237 -19.03 11.53 12.13
CA GLN A 237 -18.74 10.75 13.33
C GLN A 237 -17.77 9.57 13.07
N ASP A 238 -17.58 9.19 11.81
CA ASP A 238 -16.68 8.10 11.41
C ASP A 238 -15.20 8.50 11.40
N PHE A 239 -14.87 9.79 11.44
CA PHE A 239 -13.48 10.24 11.58
C PHE A 239 -12.96 9.83 12.96
N TYR A 240 -12.15 8.79 12.98
CA TYR A 240 -11.70 8.13 14.21
C TYR A 240 -10.34 8.63 14.74
N SER A 241 -9.75 9.67 14.11
CA SER A 241 -8.47 10.24 14.53
C SER A 241 -8.44 11.74 14.31
N ASP A 242 -7.99 12.48 15.30
CA ASP A 242 -7.80 13.94 15.24
C ASP A 242 -6.39 14.35 14.79
N LEU A 243 -5.47 13.38 14.62
CA LEU A 243 -4.08 13.62 14.22
C LEU A 243 -3.94 14.50 12.98
N PRO A 244 -4.74 14.36 11.89
CA PRO A 244 -4.61 15.23 10.74
C PRO A 244 -4.92 16.72 11.05
N ILE A 245 -5.81 16.98 12.00
CA ILE A 245 -6.13 18.33 12.48
C ILE A 245 -4.91 18.89 13.22
N GLU A 246 -4.31 18.09 14.11
CA GLU A 246 -3.12 18.46 14.87
C GLU A 246 -1.93 18.76 13.95
N TRP A 247 -1.70 17.90 12.93
CA TRP A 247 -0.63 18.12 11.97
C TRP A 247 -0.82 19.38 11.15
N ALA A 248 -2.04 19.62 10.62
CA ALA A 248 -2.34 20.82 9.86
C ALA A 248 -2.23 22.11 10.70
N SER A 249 -2.50 22.03 12.02
CA SER A 249 -2.30 23.14 12.95
C SER A 249 -0.82 23.40 13.23
N LYS A 250 -0.01 22.36 13.32
CA LYS A 250 1.41 22.43 13.74
C LYS A 250 2.37 22.69 12.58
N TYR A 251 2.10 22.14 11.40
CA TYR A 251 2.99 22.18 10.24
C TYR A 251 2.37 22.97 9.09
N LYS A 252 3.01 24.07 8.71
CA LYS A 252 2.48 25.00 7.67
C LYS A 252 2.37 24.39 6.28
N ASN A 253 3.16 23.37 5.99
CA ASN A 253 3.16 22.63 4.73
C ASN A 253 2.18 21.45 4.71
N ILE A 254 1.40 21.23 5.78
CA ILE A 254 0.38 20.18 5.84
C ILE A 254 -1.02 20.79 5.84
N LYS A 255 -1.86 20.33 4.92
CA LYS A 255 -3.29 20.68 4.85
C LYS A 255 -4.12 19.42 5.07
N TYR A 256 -5.23 19.57 5.79
CA TYR A 256 -6.18 18.50 6.03
C TYR A 256 -7.57 18.88 5.54
N ILE A 257 -8.15 18.03 4.71
CA ILE A 257 -9.46 18.23 4.10
C ILE A 257 -10.33 16.98 4.36
N PRO A 258 -11.13 16.98 5.43
CA PRO A 258 -12.12 15.93 5.68
C PRO A 258 -13.31 16.09 4.73
N VAL A 259 -13.76 14.96 4.15
CA VAL A 259 -14.87 14.94 3.18
C VAL A 259 -15.87 13.87 3.56
N VAL A 260 -17.15 14.22 3.68
CA VAL A 260 -18.23 13.27 3.98
C VAL A 260 -19.03 12.98 2.72
N SER A 261 -19.14 11.70 2.35
CA SER A 261 -19.84 11.25 1.15
C SER A 261 -21.31 10.85 1.40
N GLY A 262 -21.68 10.61 2.66
CA GLY A 262 -23.05 10.25 3.04
C GLY A 262 -23.96 11.45 3.25
N ASP A 263 -25.23 11.16 3.46
CA ASP A 263 -26.24 12.17 3.81
C ASP A 263 -26.21 12.45 5.33
N ASP A 264 -25.18 13.19 5.73
CA ASP A 264 -24.98 13.61 7.12
C ASP A 264 -25.38 15.06 7.29
N HIS A 265 -26.53 15.30 7.90
CA HIS A 265 -27.10 16.62 8.11
C HIS A 265 -26.37 17.42 9.20
N GLU A 266 -25.67 16.75 10.10
CA GLU A 266 -24.89 17.39 11.19
C GLU A 266 -23.50 17.82 10.71
N TRP A 267 -23.05 17.31 9.57
CA TRP A 267 -21.74 17.63 9.01
C TRP A 267 -21.74 19.00 8.32
N ASN A 268 -20.98 19.94 8.85
CA ASN A 268 -20.84 21.31 8.30
C ASN A 268 -19.58 21.47 7.43
N GLY A 269 -18.76 20.42 7.29
CA GLY A 269 -17.56 20.42 6.44
C GLY A 269 -17.87 20.08 4.98
N ARG A 270 -16.84 19.73 4.24
CA ARG A 270 -16.96 19.41 2.81
C ARG A 270 -17.76 18.13 2.59
N LYS A 271 -18.71 18.16 1.64
CA LYS A 271 -19.57 17.02 1.26
C LYS A 271 -19.23 16.54 -0.15
N GLY A 272 -19.47 15.25 -0.41
CA GLY A 272 -19.32 14.63 -1.71
C GLY A 272 -18.23 13.56 -1.75
N LEU A 273 -17.81 13.19 -2.97
CA LEU A 273 -16.75 12.20 -3.16
C LEU A 273 -15.38 12.81 -2.93
N VAL A 274 -14.52 12.13 -2.19
CA VAL A 274 -13.21 12.65 -1.76
C VAL A 274 -12.31 13.07 -2.94
N HIS A 275 -12.32 12.33 -4.07
CA HIS A 275 -11.54 12.70 -5.25
C HIS A 275 -12.10 13.94 -5.96
N LYS A 276 -13.42 14.18 -5.91
CA LYS A 276 -14.02 15.41 -6.45
C LYS A 276 -13.59 16.64 -5.64
N ALA A 277 -13.46 16.49 -4.31
CA ALA A 277 -12.91 17.54 -3.47
C ALA A 277 -11.48 17.95 -3.88
N VAL A 278 -10.64 16.98 -4.28
CA VAL A 278 -9.30 17.25 -4.79
C VAL A 278 -9.36 18.07 -6.09
N ILE A 279 -10.23 17.69 -7.03
CA ILE A 279 -10.39 18.37 -8.33
C ILE A 279 -10.86 19.81 -8.16
N GLU A 280 -11.74 20.06 -7.19
CA GLU A 280 -12.22 21.42 -6.90
C GLU A 280 -11.10 22.34 -6.39
N ASP A 281 -10.13 21.77 -5.63
CA ASP A 281 -9.02 22.54 -5.06
C ASP A 281 -7.82 22.64 -6.00
N ILE A 282 -7.60 21.65 -6.86
CA ILE A 282 -6.39 21.51 -7.67
C ILE A 282 -6.78 21.30 -9.14
N GLN A 283 -6.57 22.33 -9.95
CA GLN A 283 -6.96 22.35 -11.37
C GLN A 283 -5.84 21.87 -12.32
N ASP A 284 -4.61 21.79 -11.84
CA ASP A 284 -3.44 21.26 -12.57
C ASP A 284 -2.64 20.33 -11.66
N MET A 285 -2.58 19.07 -12.04
CA MET A 285 -1.88 18.01 -11.30
C MET A 285 -0.55 17.61 -11.92
N SER A 286 -0.10 18.27 -12.98
CA SER A 286 1.12 17.92 -13.74
C SER A 286 2.39 17.88 -12.86
N ASN A 287 2.41 18.66 -11.78
CA ASN A 287 3.51 18.72 -10.82
C ASN A 287 3.15 18.14 -9.44
N SER A 288 2.39 17.06 -9.39
CA SER A 288 1.95 16.43 -8.13
C SER A 288 2.30 14.95 -8.08
N CYS A 289 2.40 14.41 -6.86
CA CYS A 289 2.41 12.97 -6.58
C CYS A 289 1.16 12.62 -5.80
N VAL A 290 0.42 11.61 -6.22
CA VAL A 290 -0.81 11.15 -5.56
C VAL A 290 -0.59 9.78 -4.92
N TYR A 291 -0.99 9.64 -3.67
CA TYR A 291 -1.02 8.37 -2.92
C TYR A 291 -2.45 8.09 -2.49
N ALA A 292 -3.11 7.17 -3.20
CA ALA A 292 -4.52 6.85 -3.01
C ALA A 292 -4.70 5.50 -2.32
N CYS A 293 -5.46 5.48 -1.20
CA CYS A 293 -5.75 4.25 -0.49
C CYS A 293 -7.22 4.17 -0.07
N GLY A 294 -7.88 3.05 -0.40
CA GLY A 294 -9.30 2.84 -0.13
C GLY A 294 -9.95 1.84 -1.07
N SER A 295 -11.23 2.06 -1.37
CA SER A 295 -11.97 1.14 -2.25
C SER A 295 -11.46 1.19 -3.70
N PRO A 296 -11.49 0.06 -4.44
CA PRO A 296 -11.11 0.03 -5.86
C PRO A 296 -11.86 1.05 -6.71
N GLN A 297 -13.16 1.25 -6.44
CA GLN A 297 -13.98 2.22 -7.18
C GLN A 297 -13.50 3.65 -6.97
N MET A 298 -13.17 4.03 -5.71
CA MET A 298 -12.64 5.36 -5.40
C MET A 298 -11.30 5.59 -6.11
N ILE A 299 -10.41 4.61 -6.06
CA ILE A 299 -9.07 4.70 -6.66
C ILE A 299 -9.17 4.82 -8.18
N SER A 300 -9.99 3.99 -8.85
CA SER A 300 -10.17 4.03 -10.30
C SER A 300 -10.77 5.35 -10.77
N ALA A 301 -11.78 5.87 -10.06
CA ALA A 301 -12.38 7.16 -10.38
C ALA A 301 -11.38 8.32 -10.19
N ALA A 302 -10.60 8.29 -9.08
CA ALA A 302 -9.58 9.30 -8.82
C ALA A 302 -8.47 9.28 -9.89
N GLN A 303 -8.00 8.10 -10.28
CA GLN A 303 -6.95 7.95 -11.29
C GLN A 303 -7.38 8.58 -12.61
N GLN A 304 -8.57 8.24 -13.11
CA GLN A 304 -9.09 8.80 -14.36
C GLN A 304 -9.20 10.33 -14.29
N ASP A 305 -9.88 10.84 -13.26
CA ASP A 305 -10.12 12.28 -13.11
C ASP A 305 -8.81 13.08 -12.97
N PHE A 306 -7.81 12.53 -12.27
CA PHE A 306 -6.54 13.21 -12.03
C PHE A 306 -5.63 13.20 -13.27
N MET A 307 -5.67 12.13 -14.07
CA MET A 307 -4.99 12.10 -15.36
C MET A 307 -5.56 13.14 -16.32
N ASP A 308 -6.88 13.34 -16.32
CA ASP A 308 -7.54 14.38 -17.12
C ASP A 308 -7.09 15.81 -16.70
N LEU A 309 -6.59 15.99 -15.48
CA LEU A 309 -5.98 17.22 -14.97
C LEU A 309 -4.45 17.25 -15.10
N GLY A 310 -3.87 16.35 -15.90
CA GLY A 310 -2.44 16.36 -16.24
C GLY A 310 -1.54 15.54 -15.31
N LEU A 311 -2.09 14.78 -14.36
CA LEU A 311 -1.27 13.88 -13.53
C LEU A 311 -0.64 12.80 -14.41
N LEU A 312 0.66 12.63 -14.29
CA LEU A 312 1.35 11.54 -14.97
C LEU A 312 1.02 10.20 -14.30
N GLU A 313 0.75 9.16 -15.08
CA GLU A 313 0.42 7.81 -14.59
C GLU A 313 1.45 7.31 -13.56
N LYS A 314 2.73 7.50 -13.82
CA LYS A 314 3.84 7.13 -12.92
C LYS A 314 3.90 7.94 -11.61
N GLN A 315 3.07 8.95 -11.44
CA GLN A 315 2.94 9.77 -10.23
C GLN A 315 1.66 9.44 -9.44
N PHE A 316 0.87 8.45 -9.90
CA PHE A 316 -0.28 7.93 -9.19
C PHE A 316 0.05 6.57 -8.56
N PHE A 317 0.17 6.55 -7.24
CA PHE A 317 0.44 5.36 -6.44
C PHE A 317 -0.82 4.95 -5.69
N SER A 318 -1.14 3.67 -5.65
CA SER A 318 -2.36 3.23 -4.99
C SER A 318 -2.23 1.91 -4.26
N ASP A 319 -3.04 1.77 -3.19
CA ASP A 319 -3.26 0.51 -2.47
C ASP A 319 -4.77 0.29 -2.30
N ALA A 320 -5.30 -0.66 -3.06
CA ALA A 320 -6.72 -0.94 -3.13
C ALA A 320 -7.15 -1.99 -2.08
N PHE A 321 -8.10 -1.63 -1.24
CA PHE A 321 -8.69 -2.56 -0.28
C PHE A 321 -9.77 -3.41 -0.94
N THR A 322 -9.42 -4.62 -1.33
CA THR A 322 -10.36 -5.60 -1.89
C THR A 322 -10.97 -6.45 -0.78
N ALA A 323 -12.28 -6.64 -0.84
CA ALA A 323 -12.94 -7.59 0.06
C ALA A 323 -12.39 -8.99 -0.20
N SER A 324 -11.88 -9.63 0.85
CA SER A 324 -11.51 -11.05 0.77
C SER A 324 -12.78 -11.90 0.75
N LYS A 325 -12.87 -12.78 -0.21
CA LYS A 325 -13.93 -13.81 -0.26
C LYS A 325 -13.78 -14.77 0.90
#